data_f21aeb3fe1c3367350ea7cff0c3db6a4
#
_entry.id   f21aeb3fe1c3367350ea7cff0c3db6a4
#
_cell.length_a   1.000
_cell.length_b   1.000
_cell.length_c   1.000
_cell.angle_alpha   90.00
_cell.angle_beta   90.00
_cell.angle_gamma   90.00
#
_symmetry.space_group_name_H-M   'P 1'
#
loop_
_entity.id
_entity.type
_entity.pdbx_description
1 polymer ?
#
loop_
_entity_poly.entity_id
_entity_poly.type
_entity_poly.pdbx_seq_one_letter_code
_entity_poly.pdbx_strand_id
1 'polypeptide(L)'
;MKPPNDIYSTQDYKKVEAVVQLMGDGKVTSYRVATETDISKMSLATLTKGTSKIKNITYQTAILLIDWYDQNHEKYGITID
;
A
#
# COMPACT_ATOMS: atom_id res chain seq x y z
N MET A 1 -20.74 4.80 -12.34
CA MET A 1 -19.91 4.42 -12.85
C MET A 1 -18.76 4.49 -12.11
N LYS A 2 -18.00 3.81 -12.06
CA LYS A 2 -17.04 3.77 -11.38
C LYS A 2 -16.00 4.00 -11.99
N PRO A 3 -15.78 4.73 -12.33
CA PRO A 3 -14.90 5.12 -13.05
C PRO A 3 -13.61 4.72 -12.71
N PRO A 4 -12.80 5.41 -12.65
CA PRO A 4 -11.54 5.14 -12.53
C PRO A 4 -11.21 4.39 -11.38
N ASN A 5 -12.13 3.81 -10.83
CA ASN A 5 -11.84 3.25 -9.72
C ASN A 5 -11.60 1.89 -9.74
N ASP A 6 -11.34 1.28 -10.79
CA ASP A 6 -11.11 -0.13 -10.84
C ASP A 6 -9.89 -0.54 -10.11
N ILE A 7 -8.89 0.33 -9.95
CA ILE A 7 -7.74 -0.09 -9.20
C ILE A 7 -8.10 -0.18 -7.76
N TYR A 8 -9.23 0.33 -7.37
CA TYR A 8 -9.67 0.21 -6.02
C TYR A 8 -10.74 -0.84 -5.89
N SER A 9 -10.70 -1.86 -6.74
CA SER A 9 -11.57 -2.99 -6.57
C SER A 9 -11.35 -3.53 -5.18
N THR A 10 -12.26 -4.33 -4.73
CA THR A 10 -12.21 -4.82 -3.37
C THR A 10 -10.86 -5.38 -2.99
N GLN A 11 -10.31 -6.25 -3.84
CA GLN A 11 -9.05 -6.88 -3.49
C GLN A 11 -7.87 -5.94 -3.60
N ASP A 12 -7.85 -5.13 -4.63
CA ASP A 12 -6.73 -4.21 -4.83
C ASP A 12 -6.67 -3.21 -3.68
N TYR A 13 -7.82 -2.68 -3.31
CA TYR A 13 -7.85 -1.73 -2.22
C TYR A 13 -7.40 -2.38 -0.92
N LYS A 14 -7.82 -3.61 -0.68
CA LYS A 14 -7.43 -4.31 0.53
C LYS A 14 -5.93 -4.59 0.56
N LYS A 15 -5.32 -4.84 -0.59
CA LYS A 15 -3.87 -5.05 -0.62
C LYS A 15 -3.13 -3.78 -0.23
N VAL A 16 -3.57 -2.64 -0.73
CA VAL A 16 -2.96 -1.38 -0.39
C VAL A 16 -3.15 -1.09 1.10
N GLU A 17 -4.36 -1.33 1.59
CA GLU A 17 -4.62 -1.13 3.01
C GLU A 17 -3.73 -2.02 3.87
N ALA A 18 -3.54 -3.25 3.45
CA ALA A 18 -2.74 -4.20 4.22
C ALA A 18 -1.29 -3.73 4.32
N VAL A 19 -0.73 -3.19 3.24
CA VAL A 19 0.63 -2.69 3.27
C VAL A 19 0.74 -1.47 4.20
N VAL A 20 -0.22 -0.57 4.10
CA VAL A 20 -0.23 0.61 4.96
C VAL A 20 -0.36 0.20 6.43
N GLN A 21 -1.19 -0.81 6.69
CA GLN A 21 -1.37 -1.31 8.04
C GLN A 21 -0.09 -1.93 8.59
N LEU A 22 0.63 -2.67 7.78
CA LEU A 22 1.89 -3.24 8.20
C LEU A 22 2.88 -2.16 8.62
N MET A 23 2.93 -1.09 7.85
CA MET A 23 3.82 0.02 8.18
C MET A 23 3.35 0.73 9.44
N GLY A 24 2.04 0.90 9.59
CA GLY A 24 1.49 1.54 10.77
C GLY A 24 1.69 0.73 12.02
N ASP A 25 1.71 -0.60 11.90
CA ASP A 25 1.91 -1.47 13.04
C ASP A 25 3.39 -1.67 13.38
N GLY A 26 4.28 -1.13 12.57
CA GLY A 26 5.70 -1.29 12.82
C GLY A 26 6.27 -2.62 12.38
N LYS A 27 5.51 -3.42 11.63
CA LYS A 27 6.01 -4.71 11.19
C LYS A 27 6.95 -4.59 10.02
N VAL A 28 6.86 -3.48 9.28
CA VAL A 28 7.80 -3.19 8.22
C VAL A 28 7.98 -1.68 8.24
N THR A 29 9.15 -1.20 7.91
CA THR A 29 9.39 0.24 7.94
C THR A 29 9.03 0.88 6.62
N SER A 30 8.67 2.14 6.66
CA SER A 30 8.44 2.90 5.44
C SER A 30 9.72 2.93 4.59
N TYR A 31 10.86 2.96 5.26
CA TYR A 31 12.14 2.97 4.55
C TYR A 31 12.30 1.71 3.69
N ARG A 32 11.96 0.57 4.27
CA ARG A 32 12.10 -0.68 3.51
C ARG A 32 11.15 -0.72 2.32
N VAL A 33 9.90 -0.34 2.54
CA VAL A 33 8.93 -0.34 1.44
C VAL A 33 9.36 0.68 0.37
N ALA A 34 9.85 1.83 0.80
CA ALA A 34 10.32 2.83 -0.15
C ALA A 34 11.48 2.30 -0.99
N THR A 35 12.41 1.62 -0.34
CA THR A 35 13.55 1.08 -1.04
C THR A 35 13.15 0.01 -2.05
N GLU A 36 12.16 -0.79 -1.71
CA GLU A 36 11.76 -1.91 -2.55
C GLU A 36 10.75 -1.53 -3.62
N THR A 37 10.10 -0.38 -3.51
CA THR A 37 9.06 0.00 -4.46
C THR A 37 9.38 1.25 -5.25
N ASP A 38 10.40 2.01 -4.83
CA ASP A 38 10.70 3.30 -5.44
C ASP A 38 9.65 4.36 -5.12
N ILE A 39 8.78 4.12 -4.17
CA ILE A 39 7.85 5.14 -3.69
C ILE A 39 8.62 5.99 -2.69
N SER A 40 8.41 7.30 -2.68
CA SER A 40 9.16 8.13 -1.76
C SER A 40 8.78 7.83 -0.33
N LYS A 41 9.74 7.90 0.56
CA LYS A 41 9.51 7.64 1.96
C LYS A 41 8.51 8.62 2.53
N MET A 42 8.54 9.86 2.07
CA MET A 42 7.60 10.86 2.55
C MET A 42 6.16 10.51 2.17
N SER A 43 5.95 10.01 0.96
CA SER A 43 4.61 9.59 0.55
C SER A 43 4.11 8.45 1.42
N LEU A 44 4.96 7.50 1.72
CA LEU A 44 4.56 6.38 2.57
C LEU A 44 4.29 6.86 3.99
N ALA A 45 5.08 7.78 4.49
CA ALA A 45 4.88 8.29 5.84
C ALA A 45 3.54 9.02 5.96
N THR A 46 3.14 9.77 4.95
CA THR A 46 1.85 10.46 5.01
C THR A 46 0.69 9.48 4.98
N LEU A 47 0.85 8.37 4.30
CA LEU A 47 -0.19 7.34 4.29
C LEU A 47 -0.30 6.68 5.66
N THR A 48 0.81 6.35 6.28
CA THR A 48 0.76 5.67 7.57
C THR A 48 0.28 6.58 8.67
N LYS A 49 0.52 7.88 8.55
CA LYS A 49 0.06 8.81 9.55
C LYS A 49 -1.37 9.25 9.34
N GLY A 50 -1.96 8.83 8.25
CA GLY A 50 -3.34 9.21 7.96
C GLY A 50 -3.49 10.61 7.39
N THR A 51 -2.38 11.27 7.07
CA THR A 51 -2.43 12.60 6.48
C THR A 51 -2.96 12.53 5.06
N SER A 52 -2.57 11.49 4.33
CA SER A 52 -3.10 11.25 3.01
C SER A 52 -3.98 10.02 3.06
N LYS A 53 -5.08 10.03 2.34
CA LYS A 53 -5.97 8.91 2.33
C LYS A 53 -5.60 7.96 1.21
N ILE A 54 -5.75 6.67 1.45
CA ILE A 54 -5.42 5.66 0.46
C ILE A 54 -6.13 5.92 -0.85
N LYS A 55 -7.39 6.30 -0.81
CA LYS A 55 -8.14 6.51 -2.04
C LYS A 55 -7.64 7.69 -2.86
N ASN A 56 -6.77 8.52 -2.28
CA ASN A 56 -6.25 9.67 -2.99
C ASN A 56 -4.86 9.45 -3.56
N ILE A 57 -4.28 8.27 -3.42
CA ILE A 57 -2.95 8.04 -3.96
C ILE A 57 -3.03 7.89 -5.48
N THR A 58 -1.92 8.08 -6.13
CA THR A 58 -1.91 7.96 -7.58
C THR A 58 -2.00 6.50 -8.00
N TYR A 59 -2.40 6.30 -9.21
CA TYR A 59 -2.50 4.96 -9.78
C TYR A 59 -1.15 4.25 -9.72
N GLN A 60 -0.08 4.95 -10.06
CA GLN A 60 1.23 4.36 -10.06
C GLN A 60 1.64 3.93 -8.66
N THR A 61 1.38 4.75 -7.66
CA THR A 61 1.71 4.38 -6.29
C THR A 61 0.91 3.16 -5.85
N ALA A 62 -0.36 3.11 -6.21
CA ALA A 62 -1.19 1.96 -5.86
C ALA A 62 -0.65 0.68 -6.48
N ILE A 63 -0.29 0.73 -7.75
CA ILE A 63 0.24 -0.44 -8.44
C ILE A 63 1.52 -0.92 -7.77
N LEU A 64 2.39 -0.01 -7.38
CA LEU A 64 3.64 -0.39 -6.74
C LEU A 64 3.40 -1.04 -5.37
N LEU A 65 2.43 -0.55 -4.63
CA LEU A 65 2.11 -1.15 -3.34
C LEU A 65 1.46 -2.52 -3.50
N ILE A 66 0.59 -2.67 -4.49
CA ILE A 66 -0.04 -3.97 -4.76
C ILE A 66 1.01 -4.99 -5.15
N ASP A 67 1.95 -4.58 -5.99
CA ASP A 67 3.02 -5.46 -6.41
C ASP A 67 3.88 -5.87 -5.21
N TRP A 68 4.19 -4.93 -4.34
CA TRP A 68 4.95 -5.24 -3.14
C TRP A 68 4.19 -6.22 -2.26
N TYR A 69 2.89 -6.04 -2.12
CA TYR A 69 2.06 -6.97 -1.37
C TYR A 69 2.15 -8.39 -1.96
N ASP A 70 2.00 -8.48 -3.27
CA ASP A 70 2.01 -9.80 -3.92
C ASP A 70 3.34 -10.51 -3.71
N GLN A 71 4.43 -9.77 -3.63
CA GLN A 71 5.73 -10.37 -3.47
C GLN A 71 6.09 -10.66 -2.04
N ASN A 72 5.47 -9.99 -1.09
CA ASN A 72 5.90 -10.06 0.29
C ASN A 72 4.86 -10.53 1.29
N HIS A 73 3.62 -10.70 0.89
CA HIS A 73 2.58 -10.97 1.88
C HIS A 73 2.82 -12.26 2.67
N GLU A 74 3.38 -13.26 2.03
CA GLU A 74 3.63 -14.51 2.73
C GLU A 74 4.72 -14.33 3.77
N LYS A 75 5.71 -13.51 3.44
CA LYS A 75 6.81 -13.28 4.34
C LYS A 75 6.34 -12.63 5.63
N TYR A 76 5.34 -11.78 5.54
CA TYR A 76 4.83 -11.09 6.70
C TYR A 76 3.56 -11.71 7.27
N GLY A 77 3.13 -12.81 6.68
CA GLY A 77 1.97 -13.53 7.19
C GLY A 77 0.65 -12.78 7.04
N ILE A 78 0.52 -11.98 6.00
CA ILE A 78 -0.71 -11.24 5.79
C ILE A 78 -1.49 -11.80 4.62
N THR A 79 -2.79 -11.78 4.74
CA THR A 79 -3.66 -12.19 3.65
C THR A 79 -4.86 -11.28 3.65
N ILE A 80 -5.52 -11.22 2.49
CA ILE A 80 -6.78 -10.52 2.42
C ILE A 80 -7.80 -11.51 1.94
N ASP A 81 -8.99 -11.33 2.32
CA ASP A 81 -9.99 -12.25 1.86
C ASP A 81 -11.08 -11.59 1.21
#